data_f6027ca33cc2637e1e0196d0397467c4
#
_entry.id   f6027ca33cc2637e1e0196d0397467c4
#
_cell.length_a   1.000
_cell.length_b   1.000
_cell.length_c   1.000
_cell.angle_alpha   90.00
_cell.angle_beta   90.00
_cell.angle_gamma   90.00
#
_symmetry.space_group_name_H-M   'P 1'
#
loop_
_entity.id
_entity.type
_entity.pdbx_description
1 polymer ?
#
loop_
_entity_poly.entity_id
_entity_poly.type
_entity_poly.pdbx_seq_one_letter_code
_entity_poly.pdbx_strand_id
1 'polypeptide(L)'
;QIPNTQYQNLAPSYIKGIHQTQSLYYKNKSKLIKEKLTVLNGIDVLLEKKLHFIKSRKIALVTNHSGIDKNLIPNYKRLMEIDDLELKVIFSPEHGLFGESEAGEKINYSNIDELPKVISLYGGTRRPSAEMLKDVNLIIYDIQDIGARFYTYISTLGMVMEAGAELGIPVLVLDRPN
;
A
#
# COMPACT_ATOMS: atom_id res chain seq x y z
N GLN A 1 -7.28 -4.99 -35.51
CA GLN A 1 -8.48 -5.40 -36.26
C GLN A 1 -8.05 -5.74 -37.68
N ILE A 2 -8.12 -7.02 -38.07
CA ILE A 2 -7.89 -7.44 -39.46
C ILE A 2 -9.14 -7.05 -40.23
N PRO A 3 -9.02 -6.32 -41.36
CA PRO A 3 -10.18 -5.89 -42.12
C PRO A 3 -11.04 -7.09 -42.54
N ASN A 4 -12.34 -6.96 -42.39
CA ASN A 4 -13.35 -8.00 -42.63
C ASN A 4 -13.39 -8.51 -44.10
N THR A 5 -12.67 -7.84 -44.99
CA THR A 5 -12.61 -8.14 -46.43
C THR A 5 -11.71 -9.32 -46.79
N GLN A 6 -10.81 -9.78 -45.91
CA GLN A 6 -9.91 -10.91 -46.20
C GLN A 6 -10.55 -12.31 -46.11
N TYR A 7 -11.74 -12.43 -45.54
CA TYR A 7 -12.39 -13.72 -45.29
C TYR A 7 -13.56 -14.05 -46.21
N GLN A 8 -13.91 -13.15 -47.13
CA GLN A 8 -15.10 -13.30 -47.96
C GLN A 8 -15.08 -14.53 -48.93
N ASN A 9 -13.90 -15.11 -49.16
CA ASN A 9 -13.70 -16.23 -50.07
C ASN A 9 -13.36 -17.55 -49.37
N LEU A 10 -13.44 -17.64 -48.05
CA LEU A 10 -13.14 -18.87 -47.32
C LEU A 10 -14.39 -19.74 -47.14
N ALA A 11 -14.22 -21.08 -47.25
CA ALA A 11 -15.31 -22.02 -47.00
C ALA A 11 -15.88 -21.83 -45.57
N PRO A 12 -17.21 -21.95 -45.39
CA PRO A 12 -17.86 -21.72 -44.09
C PRO A 12 -17.29 -22.56 -42.95
N SER A 13 -16.84 -23.78 -43.21
CA SER A 13 -16.18 -24.65 -42.23
C SER A 13 -14.83 -24.12 -41.78
N TYR A 14 -14.07 -23.49 -42.67
CA TYR A 14 -12.76 -22.90 -42.36
C TYR A 14 -12.92 -21.64 -41.52
N ILE A 15 -13.89 -20.79 -41.86
CA ILE A 15 -14.22 -19.59 -41.08
C ILE A 15 -14.65 -19.97 -39.67
N LYS A 16 -15.47 -20.99 -39.49
CA LYS A 16 -15.93 -21.50 -38.20
C LYS A 16 -14.76 -22.01 -37.35
N GLY A 17 -13.78 -22.70 -37.97
CA GLY A 17 -12.57 -23.16 -37.30
C GLY A 17 -11.70 -22.00 -36.82
N ILE A 18 -11.49 -20.96 -37.63
CA ILE A 18 -10.74 -19.77 -37.26
C ILE A 18 -11.39 -19.06 -36.08
N HIS A 19 -12.70 -18.85 -36.10
CA HIS A 19 -13.41 -18.21 -35.00
C HIS A 19 -13.33 -19.00 -33.69
N GLN A 20 -13.44 -20.33 -33.77
CA GLN A 20 -13.27 -21.19 -32.57
C GLN A 20 -11.85 -21.13 -32.02
N THR A 21 -10.82 -21.15 -32.85
CA THR A 21 -9.41 -21.07 -32.44
C THR A 21 -9.09 -19.70 -31.85
N GLN A 22 -9.60 -18.62 -32.45
CA GLN A 22 -9.45 -17.28 -31.90
C GLN A 22 -10.16 -17.13 -30.55
N SER A 23 -11.38 -17.64 -30.42
CA SER A 23 -12.13 -17.60 -29.16
C SER A 23 -11.40 -18.35 -28.06
N LEU A 24 -10.85 -19.53 -28.33
CA LEU A 24 -10.01 -20.29 -27.38
C LEU A 24 -8.73 -19.57 -27.03
N TYR A 25 -8.07 -18.96 -28.01
CA TYR A 25 -6.86 -18.17 -27.78
C TYR A 25 -7.12 -17.00 -26.83
N TYR A 26 -8.16 -16.20 -27.08
CA TYR A 26 -8.50 -15.07 -26.22
C TYR A 26 -8.98 -15.52 -24.83
N LYS A 27 -9.74 -16.61 -24.74
CA LYS A 27 -10.18 -17.19 -23.46
C LYS A 27 -8.99 -17.68 -22.63
N ASN A 28 -8.03 -18.38 -23.26
CA ASN A 28 -6.83 -18.85 -22.59
C ASN A 28 -5.87 -17.68 -22.23
N LYS A 29 -5.75 -16.68 -23.11
CA LYS A 29 -4.96 -15.49 -22.85
C LYS A 29 -5.54 -14.67 -21.69
N SER A 30 -6.87 -14.51 -21.63
CA SER A 30 -7.53 -13.82 -20.53
C SER A 30 -7.41 -14.59 -19.20
N LYS A 31 -7.44 -15.92 -19.24
CA LYS A 31 -7.18 -16.77 -18.06
C LYS A 31 -5.73 -16.65 -17.59
N LEU A 32 -4.76 -16.76 -18.51
CA LEU A 32 -3.33 -16.57 -18.23
C LEU A 32 -3.02 -15.16 -17.71
N ILE A 33 -3.69 -14.15 -18.24
CA ILE A 33 -3.58 -12.76 -17.76
C ILE A 33 -4.16 -12.65 -16.34
N LYS A 34 -5.32 -13.24 -16.06
CA LYS A 34 -5.90 -13.23 -14.69
C LYS A 34 -5.02 -13.97 -13.68
N GLU A 35 -4.39 -15.08 -14.05
CA GLU A 35 -3.49 -15.84 -13.17
C GLU A 35 -2.11 -15.16 -12.98
N LYS A 36 -1.66 -14.35 -13.96
CA LYS A 36 -0.35 -13.66 -13.91
C LYS A 36 -0.37 -12.24 -13.35
N LEU A 37 -1.52 -11.60 -13.25
CA LEU A 37 -1.63 -10.19 -12.88
C LEU A 37 -2.30 -9.97 -11.53
N THR A 38 -2.00 -10.80 -10.54
CA THR A 38 -2.26 -10.41 -9.16
C THR A 38 -1.10 -9.52 -8.73
N VAL A 39 -1.30 -8.22 -8.77
CA VAL A 39 -0.37 -7.26 -8.18
C VAL A 39 -0.56 -7.34 -6.68
N LEU A 40 0.51 -7.67 -5.96
CA LEU A 40 0.53 -7.63 -4.50
C LEU A 40 1.00 -6.25 -4.06
N ASN A 41 0.30 -5.66 -3.11
CA ASN A 41 0.78 -4.46 -2.42
C ASN A 41 2.03 -4.76 -1.60
N GLY A 42 2.81 -3.75 -1.28
CA GLY A 42 4.00 -3.91 -0.45
C GLY A 42 3.74 -4.62 0.87
N ILE A 43 2.59 -4.37 1.51
CA ILE A 43 2.19 -5.07 2.74
C ILE A 43 2.00 -6.58 2.51
N ASP A 44 1.38 -7.00 1.40
CA ASP A 44 1.20 -8.41 1.07
C ASP A 44 2.55 -9.10 0.84
N VAL A 45 3.44 -8.44 0.10
CA VAL A 45 4.81 -8.96 -0.13
C VAL A 45 5.59 -9.07 1.17
N LEU A 46 5.47 -8.08 2.06
CA LEU A 46 6.13 -8.07 3.36
C LEU A 46 5.67 -9.28 4.19
N LEU A 47 4.36 -9.47 4.34
CA LEU A 47 3.78 -10.53 5.15
C LEU A 47 4.04 -11.93 4.57
N GLU A 48 3.93 -12.10 3.25
CA GLU A 48 4.06 -13.43 2.62
C GLU A 48 5.50 -13.86 2.37
N LYS A 49 6.40 -12.91 2.07
CA LYS A 49 7.71 -13.25 1.53
C LYS A 49 8.89 -12.60 2.25
N LYS A 50 8.65 -11.53 3.00
CA LYS A 50 9.70 -10.66 3.54
C LYS A 50 9.56 -10.39 5.04
N LEU A 51 8.82 -11.23 5.77
CA LEU A 51 8.56 -11.07 7.20
C LEU A 51 9.85 -10.94 8.05
N HIS A 52 10.96 -11.55 7.59
CA HIS A 52 12.26 -11.46 8.26
C HIS A 52 12.82 -10.04 8.38
N PHE A 53 12.38 -9.07 7.55
CA PHE A 53 12.80 -7.68 7.67
C PHE A 53 12.27 -6.98 8.92
N ILE A 54 11.12 -7.45 9.44
CA ILE A 54 10.42 -6.81 10.54
C ILE A 54 10.39 -7.64 11.82
N LYS A 55 10.86 -8.90 11.78
CA LYS A 55 10.92 -9.76 12.96
C LYS A 55 11.73 -9.12 14.08
N SER A 56 11.23 -9.22 15.30
CA SER A 56 11.85 -8.70 16.53
C SER A 56 12.14 -7.20 16.48
N ARG A 57 11.35 -6.44 15.68
CA ARG A 57 11.48 -4.98 15.56
C ARG A 57 10.47 -4.25 16.41
N LYS A 58 10.88 -3.06 16.86
CA LYS A 58 10.02 -2.02 17.43
C LYS A 58 9.76 -1.00 16.35
N ILE A 59 8.55 -0.97 15.81
CA ILE A 59 8.24 -0.20 14.61
C ILE A 59 7.39 1.04 14.89
N ALA A 60 7.62 2.07 14.08
CA ALA A 60 6.65 3.12 13.81
C ALA A 60 6.01 2.87 12.45
N LEU A 61 4.71 3.03 12.35
CA LEU A 61 3.97 2.88 11.10
C LEU A 61 3.43 4.23 10.65
N VAL A 62 3.77 4.65 9.44
CA VAL A 62 3.19 5.83 8.80
C VAL A 62 2.14 5.35 7.81
N THR A 63 0.86 5.62 8.08
CA THR A 63 -0.25 5.07 7.29
C THR A 63 -1.52 5.90 7.40
N ASN A 64 -2.48 5.57 6.56
CA ASN A 64 -3.86 6.06 6.59
C ASN A 64 -4.83 4.96 6.15
N HIS A 65 -6.09 5.30 5.88
CA HIS A 65 -7.15 4.38 5.42
C HIS A 65 -6.82 3.61 4.13
N SER A 66 -5.86 4.10 3.31
CA SER A 66 -5.41 3.39 2.10
C SER A 66 -4.44 2.24 2.40
N GLY A 67 -3.89 2.17 3.62
CA GLY A 67 -2.98 1.13 4.07
C GLY A 67 -3.70 -0.17 4.38
N ILE A 68 -4.13 -0.91 3.35
CA ILE A 68 -4.85 -2.18 3.45
C ILE A 68 -4.13 -3.29 2.68
N ASP A 69 -4.30 -4.53 3.13
CA ASP A 69 -3.82 -5.73 2.43
C ASP A 69 -4.78 -6.14 1.29
N LYS A 70 -4.46 -7.20 0.56
CA LYS A 70 -5.28 -7.76 -0.52
C LYS A 70 -6.68 -8.22 -0.07
N ASN A 71 -6.89 -8.41 1.23
CA ASN A 71 -8.18 -8.80 1.82
C ASN A 71 -8.92 -7.59 2.41
N LEU A 72 -8.48 -6.37 2.13
CA LEU A 72 -9.00 -5.10 2.66
C LEU A 72 -8.87 -4.97 4.19
N ILE A 73 -7.92 -5.69 4.79
CA ILE A 73 -7.63 -5.57 6.22
C ILE A 73 -6.59 -4.47 6.43
N PRO A 74 -6.82 -3.51 7.35
CA PRO A 74 -5.85 -2.46 7.66
C PRO A 74 -4.48 -3.01 8.05
N ASN A 75 -3.42 -2.40 7.51
CA ASN A 75 -2.04 -2.81 7.70
C ASN A 75 -1.63 -2.84 9.19
N TYR A 76 -2.09 -1.86 9.99
CA TYR A 76 -1.79 -1.83 11.41
C TYR A 76 -2.35 -3.07 12.15
N LYS A 77 -3.55 -3.56 11.78
CA LYS A 77 -4.10 -4.79 12.34
C LYS A 77 -3.23 -6.00 11.99
N ARG A 78 -2.84 -6.09 10.71
CA ARG A 78 -1.97 -7.18 10.24
C ARG A 78 -0.60 -7.19 10.95
N LEU A 79 -0.04 -6.01 11.19
CA LEU A 79 1.25 -5.89 11.88
C LEU A 79 1.13 -6.22 13.37
N MET A 80 0.02 -5.88 14.02
CA MET A 80 -0.25 -6.20 15.42
C MET A 80 -0.49 -7.71 15.67
N GLU A 81 -0.85 -8.48 14.64
CA GLU A 81 -1.01 -9.93 14.71
C GLU A 81 0.33 -10.70 14.71
N ILE A 82 1.47 -10.02 14.52
CA ILE A 82 2.79 -10.66 14.44
C ILE A 82 3.41 -10.74 15.83
N ASP A 83 3.59 -11.95 16.37
CA ASP A 83 4.03 -12.19 17.75
C ASP A 83 5.33 -11.48 18.13
N ASP A 84 6.34 -11.47 17.28
CA ASP A 84 7.66 -10.90 17.56
C ASP A 84 7.82 -9.45 17.07
N LEU A 85 6.73 -8.73 16.85
CA LEU A 85 6.74 -7.35 16.37
C LEU A 85 6.04 -6.43 17.36
N GLU A 86 6.67 -5.32 17.69
CA GLU A 86 6.07 -4.31 18.55
C GLU A 86 5.73 -3.04 17.75
N LEU A 87 4.45 -2.78 17.52
CA LEU A 87 3.98 -1.52 16.92
C LEU A 87 3.88 -0.45 18.01
N LYS A 88 4.90 0.43 18.09
CA LYS A 88 5.04 1.46 19.14
C LYS A 88 4.13 2.66 18.93
N VAL A 89 4.04 3.13 17.69
CA VAL A 89 3.35 4.35 17.31
C VAL A 89 2.86 4.28 15.88
N ILE A 90 1.71 4.87 15.64
CA ILE A 90 1.16 5.11 14.29
C ILE A 90 1.22 6.61 14.01
N PHE A 91 1.78 6.98 12.87
CA PHE A 91 1.73 8.33 12.34
C PHE A 91 0.70 8.41 11.21
N SER A 92 -0.22 9.35 11.30
CA SER A 92 -1.19 9.60 10.25
C SER A 92 -0.85 10.90 9.49
N PRO A 93 -0.96 10.91 8.15
CA PRO A 93 -0.80 12.14 7.36
C PRO A 93 -2.06 13.02 7.47
N GLU A 94 -2.13 14.04 6.62
CA GLU A 94 -3.34 14.84 6.40
C GLU A 94 -4.57 13.93 6.20
N HIS A 95 -5.74 14.35 6.66
CA HIS A 95 -7.02 13.61 6.72
C HIS A 95 -7.06 12.46 7.74
N GLY A 96 -5.99 12.23 8.49
CA GLY A 96 -5.95 11.27 9.60
C GLY A 96 -5.87 9.80 9.19
N LEU A 97 -5.91 8.94 10.22
CA LEU A 97 -5.78 7.49 10.04
C LEU A 97 -6.96 6.88 9.26
N PHE A 98 -8.17 7.38 9.50
CA PHE A 98 -9.39 6.83 8.91
C PHE A 98 -9.90 7.62 7.69
N GLY A 99 -9.27 8.75 7.35
CA GLY A 99 -9.67 9.59 6.22
C GLY A 99 -10.97 10.38 6.44
N GLU A 100 -11.41 10.53 7.70
CA GLU A 100 -12.70 11.13 8.05
C GLU A 100 -12.60 12.64 8.34
N SER A 101 -11.38 13.18 8.39
CA SER A 101 -11.18 14.57 8.78
C SER A 101 -11.05 15.47 7.57
N GLU A 102 -11.69 16.63 7.66
CA GLU A 102 -11.48 17.72 6.70
C GLU A 102 -10.04 18.26 6.79
N ALA A 103 -9.59 18.89 5.71
CA ALA A 103 -8.27 19.50 5.68
C ALA A 103 -8.15 20.55 6.81
N GLY A 104 -7.16 20.37 7.71
CA GLY A 104 -6.92 21.29 8.83
C GLY A 104 -7.53 20.89 10.18
N GLU A 105 -8.34 19.86 10.28
CA GLU A 105 -8.88 19.38 11.55
C GLU A 105 -7.85 18.65 12.41
N LYS A 106 -7.88 18.92 13.72
CA LYS A 106 -7.12 18.17 14.72
C LYS A 106 -7.90 16.94 15.14
N ILE A 107 -7.38 15.76 14.83
CA ILE A 107 -7.99 14.49 15.21
C ILE A 107 -7.47 14.07 16.57
N ASN A 108 -8.37 13.65 17.46
CA ASN A 108 -8.03 13.07 18.74
C ASN A 108 -8.35 11.56 18.73
N TYR A 109 -7.31 10.74 18.80
CA TYR A 109 -7.41 9.27 18.81
C TYR A 109 -7.46 8.66 20.21
N SER A 110 -7.62 9.46 21.26
CA SER A 110 -7.51 9.02 22.66
C SER A 110 -8.56 8.00 23.12
N ASN A 111 -9.56 7.71 22.30
CA ASN A 111 -10.67 6.82 22.66
C ASN A 111 -10.69 5.48 21.89
N ILE A 112 -9.58 5.09 21.26
CA ILE A 112 -9.50 3.81 20.55
C ILE A 112 -8.61 2.87 21.37
N ASP A 113 -9.22 2.18 22.34
CA ASP A 113 -8.54 1.36 23.36
C ASP A 113 -7.68 0.21 22.83
N GLU A 114 -7.79 -0.13 21.54
CA GLU A 114 -7.05 -1.24 20.92
C GLU A 114 -5.88 -0.80 20.04
N LEU A 115 -5.66 0.50 19.85
CA LEU A 115 -4.59 0.99 18.99
C LEU A 115 -3.39 1.51 19.78
N PRO A 116 -2.16 1.33 19.26
CA PRO A 116 -1.00 2.10 19.74
C PRO A 116 -1.26 3.60 19.63
N LYS A 117 -0.43 4.39 20.31
CA LYS A 117 -0.51 5.86 20.22
C LYS A 117 -0.55 6.31 18.76
N VAL A 118 -1.56 7.06 18.36
CA VAL A 118 -1.67 7.67 17.03
C VAL A 118 -1.31 9.15 17.10
N ILE A 119 -0.41 9.59 16.23
CA ILE A 119 0.08 10.97 16.15
C ILE A 119 -0.15 11.49 14.73
N SER A 120 -0.78 12.65 14.60
CA SER A 120 -0.94 13.32 13.30
C SER A 120 0.36 14.01 12.88
N LEU A 121 0.81 13.76 11.66
CA LEU A 121 1.90 14.50 11.00
C LEU A 121 1.34 15.64 10.13
N TYR A 122 0.26 16.27 10.57
CA TYR A 122 -0.35 17.40 9.89
C TYR A 122 -0.55 18.59 10.84
N GLY A 123 -0.43 19.80 10.31
CA GLY A 123 -0.56 21.02 11.09
C GLY A 123 0.73 21.41 11.82
N GLY A 124 0.70 21.40 13.15
CA GLY A 124 1.84 21.83 13.99
C GLY A 124 3.03 20.87 13.99
N THR A 125 2.80 19.61 13.68
CA THR A 125 3.85 18.57 13.63
C THR A 125 3.80 17.91 12.26
N ARG A 126 4.81 18.17 11.43
CA ARG A 126 4.88 17.61 10.06
C ARG A 126 5.92 16.50 9.91
N ARG A 127 6.77 16.35 10.93
CA ARG A 127 7.91 15.45 10.94
C ARG A 127 7.96 14.72 12.28
N PRO A 128 8.23 13.40 12.33
CA PRO A 128 8.45 12.69 13.58
C PRO A 128 9.66 13.29 14.36
N SER A 129 9.50 13.51 15.66
CA SER A 129 10.59 13.94 16.54
C SER A 129 11.33 12.74 17.15
N ALA A 130 12.53 12.97 17.69
CA ALA A 130 13.30 11.94 18.40
C ALA A 130 12.52 11.34 19.59
N GLU A 131 11.73 12.16 20.29
CA GLU A 131 10.89 11.70 21.39
C GLU A 131 9.75 10.77 20.91
N MET A 132 9.13 11.08 19.77
CA MET A 132 8.08 10.28 19.18
C MET A 132 8.60 8.94 18.66
N LEU A 133 9.87 8.88 18.27
CA LEU A 133 10.56 7.70 17.75
C LEU A 133 11.41 6.99 18.82
N LYS A 134 11.25 7.35 20.09
CA LYS A 134 11.94 6.69 21.19
C LYS A 134 11.66 5.19 21.17
N ASP A 135 12.71 4.39 21.27
CA ASP A 135 12.66 2.92 21.23
C ASP A 135 12.18 2.30 19.89
N VAL A 136 12.05 3.10 18.84
CA VAL A 136 11.76 2.63 17.46
C VAL A 136 13.08 2.31 16.77
N ASN A 137 13.13 1.16 16.07
CA ASN A 137 14.31 0.74 15.30
C ASN A 137 14.01 0.46 13.81
N LEU A 138 12.76 0.70 13.38
CA LEU A 138 12.36 0.66 11.98
C LEU A 138 11.11 1.52 11.80
N ILE A 139 11.09 2.34 10.77
CA ILE A 139 9.89 3.06 10.33
C ILE A 139 9.34 2.35 9.10
N ILE A 140 8.06 2.01 9.10
CA ILE A 140 7.34 1.49 7.92
C ILE A 140 6.45 2.59 7.38
N TYR A 141 6.55 2.85 6.08
CA TYR A 141 5.70 3.80 5.37
C TYR A 141 4.79 3.05 4.40
N ASP A 142 3.48 3.13 4.58
CA ASP A 142 2.48 2.43 3.76
C ASP A 142 1.24 3.30 3.52
N ILE A 143 1.32 4.15 2.52
CA ILE A 143 0.25 5.05 2.07
C ILE A 143 0.18 4.98 0.54
N GLN A 144 -1.03 4.91 -0.01
CA GLN A 144 -1.26 5.05 -1.44
C GLN A 144 -1.06 6.51 -1.85
N ASP A 145 -0.06 6.78 -2.69
CA ASP A 145 0.04 8.06 -3.37
C ASP A 145 -0.99 8.14 -4.51
N ILE A 146 -1.57 9.31 -4.72
CA ILE A 146 -2.58 9.52 -5.76
C ILE A 146 -1.99 9.99 -7.10
N GLY A 147 -0.67 10.12 -7.19
CA GLY A 147 0.02 10.55 -8.39
C GLY A 147 -0.18 12.03 -8.75
N ALA A 148 -0.69 12.86 -7.83
CA ALA A 148 -0.91 14.28 -8.03
C ALA A 148 0.14 15.11 -7.31
N ARG A 149 0.84 15.98 -8.06
CA ARG A 149 1.99 16.76 -7.55
C ARG A 149 1.67 17.66 -6.35
N PHE A 150 0.45 18.15 -6.23
CA PHE A 150 0.01 19.01 -5.12
C PHE A 150 -0.41 18.23 -3.87
N TYR A 151 -0.45 16.90 -3.93
CA TYR A 151 -0.82 16.08 -2.79
C TYR A 151 0.38 15.91 -1.83
N THR A 152 0.09 15.92 -0.51
CA THR A 152 1.14 16.09 0.51
C THR A 152 1.83 14.80 0.92
N TYR A 153 1.37 13.62 0.50
CA TYR A 153 1.90 12.34 0.97
C TYR A 153 3.36 12.12 0.62
N ILE A 154 3.80 12.49 -0.59
CA ILE A 154 5.21 12.40 -0.96
C ILE A 154 6.10 13.32 -0.11
N SER A 155 5.59 14.51 0.30
CA SER A 155 6.28 15.40 1.22
C SER A 155 6.38 14.80 2.62
N THR A 156 5.32 14.14 3.09
CA THR A 156 5.32 13.41 4.36
C THR A 156 6.37 12.29 4.34
N LEU A 157 6.48 11.53 3.24
CA LEU A 157 7.52 10.52 3.08
C LEU A 157 8.92 11.14 3.19
N GLY A 158 9.18 12.25 2.50
CA GLY A 158 10.46 12.96 2.56
C GLY A 158 10.82 13.35 4.00
N MET A 159 9.89 13.95 4.75
CA MET A 159 10.10 14.35 6.15
C MET A 159 10.34 13.15 7.08
N VAL A 160 9.67 12.02 6.84
CA VAL A 160 9.89 10.77 7.58
C VAL A 160 11.27 10.20 7.30
N MET A 161 11.71 10.21 6.03
CA MET A 161 13.06 9.76 5.64
C MET A 161 14.15 10.63 6.25
N GLU A 162 13.96 11.94 6.28
CA GLU A 162 14.86 12.88 6.97
C GLU A 162 14.97 12.54 8.46
N ALA A 163 13.85 12.37 9.16
CA ALA A 163 13.84 12.00 10.57
C ALA A 163 14.56 10.67 10.82
N GLY A 164 14.29 9.67 9.97
CA GLY A 164 14.96 8.38 10.02
C GLY A 164 16.46 8.49 9.83
N ALA A 165 16.91 9.27 8.85
CA ALA A 165 18.34 9.48 8.55
C ALA A 165 19.07 10.17 9.71
N GLU A 166 18.48 11.21 10.31
CA GLU A 166 19.08 11.93 11.45
C GLU A 166 19.21 11.05 12.71
N LEU A 167 18.27 10.14 12.92
CA LEU A 167 18.23 9.27 14.09
C LEU A 167 18.88 7.91 13.86
N GLY A 168 19.36 7.62 12.64
CA GLY A 168 19.91 6.32 12.27
C GLY A 168 18.86 5.20 12.22
N ILE A 169 17.57 5.54 12.02
CA ILE A 169 16.48 4.58 11.96
C ILE A 169 16.14 4.33 10.49
N PRO A 170 16.23 3.08 9.99
CA PRO A 170 15.89 2.75 8.62
C PRO A 170 14.40 2.97 8.34
N VAL A 171 14.09 3.35 7.09
CA VAL A 171 12.71 3.51 6.59
C VAL A 171 12.43 2.46 5.55
N LEU A 172 11.40 1.65 5.76
CA LEU A 172 10.90 0.66 4.81
C LEU A 172 9.63 1.21 4.15
N VAL A 173 9.71 1.46 2.85
CA VAL A 173 8.55 1.91 2.05
C VAL A 173 7.88 0.68 1.46
N LEU A 174 6.60 0.50 1.75
CA LEU A 174 5.77 -0.54 1.15
C LEU A 174 5.13 0.02 -0.11
N ASP A 175 5.65 -0.44 -1.24
CA ASP A 175 5.22 0.05 -2.55
C ASP A 175 3.77 -0.36 -2.86
N ARG A 176 3.07 0.53 -3.54
CA ARG A 176 1.69 0.34 -3.97
C ARG A 176 1.57 0.65 -5.46
N PRO A 177 0.80 -0.14 -6.21
CA PRO A 177 0.58 0.13 -7.63
C PRO A 177 -0.08 1.50 -7.81
N ASN A 178 0.46 2.24 -8.77
CA ASN A 178 0.00 3.58 -9.13
C ASN A 178 -0.91 3.52 -10.36
#